data_c91582466214e51c653eb8e6f8be9262
#
_entry.id   c91582466214e51c653eb8e6f8be9262
#
_cell.length_a   1.000
_cell.length_b   1.000
_cell.length_c   1.000
_cell.angle_alpha   90.00
_cell.angle_beta   90.00
_cell.angle_gamma   90.00
#
_symmetry.space_group_name_H-M   'P 1'
#
loop_
_entity.id
_entity.type
_entity.pdbx_description
1 polymer ?
#
loop_
_entity_poly.entity_id
_entity_poly.type
_entity_poly.pdbx_seq_one_letter_code
_entity_poly.pdbx_strand_id
1 'polypeptide(L)'
;MSPLESGGQSGWLASWKGEAVNWECDELGHLNMRHYVGKAEEARQFLFIHLGLAHAYRAGAPSTVRTRELTVCYLREARPGARLAIRSGVTRLGEVDADVVHVMEHAPDAHGNVRVAATVEERVEHIALRTQAAFAWPQRLRKAVRIVDAGGIGARGLPGIDAFGPDRDAVIAMGADRVGAGVFRASEADAFGHIRPTSLFGRCSESVGHFRKGFPETHAAGGLSGHGAAARVSGVLLEMRLVRHAPAAPGRAFEVWSGLLEARAATRNLVHHIVDPVSGASFASMVATSGVMDLERRRLVKSTPDALERLRRNVLPGLTA
;
A
#
# COMPACT_ATOMS: atom_id res chain seq x y z
N MET A 1 -12.28 28.19 -11.47
CA MET A 1 -13.00 27.13 -10.73
C MET A 1 -12.12 25.89 -10.81
N SER A 2 -11.68 25.34 -9.66
CA SER A 2 -10.90 24.11 -9.62
C SER A 2 -11.77 22.91 -10.07
N PRO A 3 -11.23 21.93 -10.83
CA PRO A 3 -11.97 20.72 -11.23
C PRO A 3 -12.58 19.92 -10.08
N LEU A 4 -12.19 20.24 -8.84
CA LEU A 4 -12.65 19.57 -7.62
C LEU A 4 -14.08 19.96 -7.17
N GLU A 5 -14.71 21.00 -7.75
CA GLU A 5 -16.03 21.49 -7.31
C GLU A 5 -17.22 21.00 -8.16
N SER A 6 -16.98 20.26 -9.25
CA SER A 6 -18.04 19.78 -10.15
C SER A 6 -18.40 18.31 -9.90
N GLY A 7 -18.85 17.96 -8.69
CA GLY A 7 -19.25 16.58 -8.32
C GLY A 7 -20.56 16.07 -8.93
N GLY A 8 -21.15 16.74 -9.91
CA GLY A 8 -22.52 16.45 -10.35
C GLY A 8 -22.69 15.47 -11.51
N GLN A 9 -21.71 15.29 -12.38
CA GLN A 9 -21.88 14.44 -13.59
C GLN A 9 -20.75 13.43 -13.85
N SER A 10 -19.55 13.59 -13.27
CA SER A 10 -18.38 12.78 -13.63
C SER A 10 -18.20 11.47 -12.83
N GLY A 11 -18.97 11.26 -11.77
CA GLY A 11 -18.78 10.11 -10.86
C GLY A 11 -17.57 10.25 -9.92
N TRP A 12 -16.67 11.20 -10.13
CA TRP A 12 -15.56 11.51 -9.24
C TRP A 12 -16.00 12.37 -8.06
N LEU A 13 -15.51 12.02 -6.86
CA LEU A 13 -15.77 12.76 -5.62
C LEU A 13 -14.46 13.29 -5.04
N ALA A 14 -14.41 14.57 -4.67
CA ALA A 14 -13.37 15.12 -3.81
C ALA A 14 -13.55 14.53 -2.41
N SER A 15 -12.79 13.49 -2.08
CA SER A 15 -13.04 12.60 -0.94
C SER A 15 -12.13 12.86 0.25
N TRP A 16 -11.02 13.55 0.05
CA TRP A 16 -10.10 13.91 1.11
C TRP A 16 -9.30 15.16 0.74
N LYS A 17 -8.97 15.98 1.75
CA LYS A 17 -8.11 17.16 1.59
C LYS A 17 -7.36 17.42 2.90
N GLY A 18 -6.06 17.65 2.80
CA GLY A 18 -5.18 17.91 3.95
C GLY A 18 -3.74 18.15 3.51
N GLU A 19 -2.78 17.77 4.35
CA GLU A 19 -1.36 17.93 4.06
C GLU A 19 -0.55 16.72 4.54
N ALA A 20 0.69 16.63 4.08
CA ALA A 20 1.71 15.76 4.64
C ALA A 20 2.25 16.40 5.91
N VAL A 21 1.84 15.94 7.08
CA VAL A 21 2.29 16.48 8.36
C VAL A 21 3.65 15.90 8.76
N ASN A 22 4.42 16.66 9.54
CA ASN A 22 5.81 16.31 9.84
C ASN A 22 5.97 14.93 10.49
N TRP A 23 5.08 14.54 11.39
CA TRP A 23 5.12 13.24 12.08
C TRP A 23 4.67 12.04 11.23
N GLU A 24 4.18 12.28 10.03
CA GLU A 24 3.89 11.25 9.03
C GLU A 24 5.07 11.02 8.06
N CYS A 25 6.11 11.86 8.16
CA CYS A 25 7.27 11.79 7.29
C CYS A 25 8.35 10.88 7.89
N ASP A 26 9.10 10.23 7.01
CA ASP A 26 10.22 9.37 7.38
C ASP A 26 11.55 10.16 7.50
N GLU A 27 12.62 9.43 7.78
CA GLU A 27 13.97 9.98 7.91
C GLU A 27 14.52 10.60 6.61
N LEU A 28 13.89 10.33 5.47
CA LEU A 28 14.26 10.91 4.18
C LEU A 28 13.57 12.25 3.94
N GLY A 29 12.72 12.68 4.88
CA GLY A 29 12.03 13.96 4.84
C GLY A 29 10.87 14.01 3.86
N HIS A 30 10.18 12.90 3.65
CA HIS A 30 8.94 12.85 2.87
C HIS A 30 7.91 11.88 3.48
N LEU A 31 6.67 12.04 3.08
CA LEU A 31 5.54 11.25 3.57
C LEU A 31 5.85 9.76 3.47
N ASN A 32 5.84 9.06 4.60
CA ASN A 32 6.09 7.63 4.61
C ASN A 32 4.99 6.87 3.84
N MET A 33 5.39 5.81 3.16
CA MET A 33 4.54 5.01 2.27
C MET A 33 3.19 4.62 2.87
N ARG A 34 3.14 4.30 4.16
CA ARG A 34 1.92 3.89 4.86
C ARG A 34 0.85 4.98 4.90
N HIS A 35 1.26 6.25 4.95
CA HIS A 35 0.33 7.36 5.12
C HIS A 35 -0.41 7.73 3.82
N TYR A 36 0.16 7.41 2.65
CA TYR A 36 -0.59 7.47 1.38
C TYR A 36 -1.79 6.51 1.44
N VAL A 37 -1.57 5.29 1.93
CA VAL A 37 -2.63 4.30 2.13
C VAL A 37 -3.63 4.76 3.18
N GLY A 38 -3.17 5.29 4.32
CA GLY A 38 -4.05 5.80 5.37
C GLY A 38 -4.99 6.91 4.89
N LYS A 39 -4.46 7.86 4.10
CA LYS A 39 -5.28 8.94 3.51
C LYS A 39 -6.27 8.40 2.46
N ALA A 40 -5.89 7.38 1.70
CA ALA A 40 -6.81 6.70 0.78
C ALA A 40 -7.91 5.92 1.53
N GLU A 41 -7.60 5.29 2.67
CA GLU A 41 -8.61 4.66 3.55
C GLU A 41 -9.67 5.66 4.03
N GLU A 42 -9.25 6.87 4.45
CA GLU A 42 -10.17 7.94 4.83
C GLU A 42 -11.03 8.39 3.62
N ALA A 43 -10.39 8.57 2.47
CA ALA A 43 -11.06 8.93 1.22
C ALA A 43 -12.11 7.89 0.79
N ARG A 44 -11.80 6.59 0.92
CA ARG A 44 -12.74 5.49 0.68
C ARG A 44 -13.93 5.57 1.62
N GLN A 45 -13.69 5.76 2.92
CA GLN A 45 -14.76 5.88 3.90
C GLN A 45 -15.70 7.02 3.54
N PHE A 46 -15.14 8.19 3.22
CA PHE A 46 -15.92 9.35 2.81
C PHE A 46 -16.74 9.08 1.53
N LEU A 47 -16.14 8.42 0.52
CA LEU A 47 -16.81 8.01 -0.70
C LEU A 47 -18.06 7.15 -0.41
N PHE A 48 -17.90 6.07 0.37
CA PHE A 48 -19.02 5.16 0.67
C PHE A 48 -20.08 5.80 1.58
N ILE A 49 -19.70 6.69 2.48
CA ILE A 49 -20.63 7.51 3.27
C ILE A 49 -21.48 8.38 2.31
N HIS A 50 -20.83 9.06 1.36
CA HIS A 50 -21.50 9.87 0.34
C HIS A 50 -22.43 9.04 -0.56
N LEU A 51 -22.04 7.81 -0.91
CA LEU A 51 -22.85 6.86 -1.67
C LEU A 51 -23.98 6.21 -0.85
N GLY A 52 -24.21 6.66 0.39
CA GLY A 52 -25.36 6.26 1.20
C GLY A 52 -25.09 5.20 2.27
N LEU A 53 -23.81 4.87 2.55
CA LEU A 53 -23.42 3.99 3.66
C LEU A 53 -23.00 4.78 4.90
N ALA A 54 -23.81 5.75 5.34
CA ALA A 54 -23.47 6.70 6.40
C ALA A 54 -23.08 6.07 7.75
N HIS A 55 -23.43 4.82 7.98
CA HIS A 55 -23.17 4.12 9.26
C HIS A 55 -22.10 3.02 9.15
N ALA A 56 -21.61 2.71 7.94
CA ALA A 56 -20.77 1.55 7.67
C ALA A 56 -19.41 1.54 8.42
N TYR A 57 -18.98 2.69 8.94
CA TYR A 57 -17.69 2.83 9.63
C TYR A 57 -17.83 3.21 11.12
N ARG A 58 -19.05 3.20 11.64
CA ARG A 58 -19.31 3.52 13.04
C ARG A 58 -19.27 2.25 13.91
N ALA A 59 -18.79 2.37 15.13
CA ALA A 59 -18.89 1.31 16.10
C ALA A 59 -20.36 0.86 16.25
N GLY A 60 -20.59 -0.46 16.28
CA GLY A 60 -21.93 -1.04 16.33
C GLY A 60 -22.69 -1.12 15.00
N ALA A 61 -22.06 -0.75 13.88
CA ALA A 61 -22.67 -0.96 12.57
C ALA A 61 -22.92 -2.46 12.30
N PRO A 62 -23.99 -2.82 11.58
CA PRO A 62 -24.24 -4.23 11.24
C PRO A 62 -23.36 -4.73 10.08
N SER A 63 -22.82 -3.79 9.29
CA SER A 63 -21.99 -4.07 8.09
C SER A 63 -20.97 -2.99 7.87
N THR A 64 -19.92 -3.34 7.12
CA THR A 64 -18.87 -2.39 6.72
C THR A 64 -18.35 -2.70 5.32
N VAL A 65 -17.47 -1.83 4.83
CA VAL A 65 -16.74 -2.03 3.56
C VAL A 65 -15.29 -2.36 3.90
N ARG A 66 -14.86 -3.56 3.51
CA ARG A 66 -13.54 -4.10 3.80
C ARG A 66 -12.69 -4.17 2.54
N THR A 67 -11.45 -3.69 2.61
CA THR A 67 -10.46 -3.87 1.55
C THR A 67 -10.00 -5.33 1.52
N ARG A 68 -10.07 -5.95 0.34
CA ARG A 68 -9.52 -7.30 0.05
C ARG A 68 -8.14 -7.18 -0.55
N GLU A 69 -8.00 -6.27 -1.47
CA GLU A 69 -6.80 -6.03 -2.23
C GLU A 69 -6.59 -4.53 -2.41
N LEU A 70 -5.35 -4.10 -2.39
CA LEU A 70 -4.98 -2.70 -2.58
C LEU A 70 -3.67 -2.63 -3.35
N THR A 71 -3.61 -1.79 -4.37
CA THR A 71 -2.38 -1.46 -5.10
C THR A 71 -2.12 0.03 -5.02
N VAL A 72 -0.91 0.41 -4.62
CA VAL A 72 -0.48 1.81 -4.58
C VAL A 72 0.70 2.02 -5.52
N CYS A 73 0.64 3.09 -6.34
CA CYS A 73 1.75 3.58 -7.14
C CYS A 73 2.21 4.93 -6.61
N TYR A 74 3.47 5.02 -6.23
CA TYR A 74 4.10 6.25 -5.76
C TYR A 74 4.72 6.97 -6.94
N LEU A 75 4.24 8.18 -7.25
CA LEU A 75 4.61 8.92 -8.46
C LEU A 75 5.47 10.14 -8.16
N ARG A 76 5.16 10.83 -7.06
CA ARG A 76 5.91 11.99 -6.58
C ARG A 76 5.89 12.07 -5.06
N GLU A 77 7.04 12.43 -4.51
CA GLU A 77 7.20 12.63 -3.06
C GLU A 77 6.33 13.80 -2.57
N ALA A 78 5.73 13.62 -1.39
CA ALA A 78 5.10 14.69 -0.63
C ALA A 78 5.99 15.02 0.58
N ARG A 79 6.52 16.25 0.65
CA ARG A 79 7.34 16.72 1.75
C ARG A 79 6.47 17.30 2.87
N PRO A 80 6.99 17.45 4.10
CA PRO A 80 6.27 18.11 5.18
C PRO A 80 5.68 19.45 4.73
N GLY A 81 4.40 19.68 5.03
CA GLY A 81 3.64 20.86 4.60
C GLY A 81 3.12 20.79 3.15
N ALA A 82 3.39 19.72 2.40
CA ALA A 82 2.81 19.56 1.07
C ALA A 82 1.29 19.42 1.17
N ARG A 83 0.56 20.34 0.57
CA ARG A 83 -0.91 20.31 0.50
C ARG A 83 -1.35 19.26 -0.50
N LEU A 84 -2.23 18.34 -0.08
CA LEU A 84 -2.69 17.20 -0.84
C LEU A 84 -4.23 17.17 -0.88
N ALA A 85 -4.77 16.62 -1.96
CA ALA A 85 -6.19 16.31 -2.09
C ALA A 85 -6.34 14.94 -2.76
N ILE A 86 -7.45 14.23 -2.46
CA ILE A 86 -7.78 12.98 -3.12
C ILE A 86 -9.16 13.11 -3.77
N ARG A 87 -9.22 12.72 -5.04
CA ARG A 87 -10.48 12.42 -5.71
C ARG A 87 -10.62 10.91 -5.82
N SER A 88 -11.83 10.41 -5.58
CA SER A 88 -12.14 8.97 -5.59
C SER A 88 -13.31 8.67 -6.50
N GLY A 89 -13.32 7.49 -7.09
CA GLY A 89 -14.41 7.01 -7.91
C GLY A 89 -14.51 5.50 -7.90
N VAL A 90 -15.68 4.97 -8.24
CA VAL A 90 -15.93 3.54 -8.41
C VAL A 90 -15.70 3.20 -9.87
N THR A 91 -14.79 2.28 -10.17
CA THR A 91 -14.48 1.84 -11.54
C THR A 91 -15.25 0.60 -11.94
N ARG A 92 -15.68 -0.21 -10.97
CA ARG A 92 -16.54 -1.40 -11.16
C ARG A 92 -17.42 -1.59 -9.93
N LEU A 93 -18.67 -1.94 -10.16
CA LEU A 93 -19.60 -2.33 -9.09
C LEU A 93 -20.14 -3.75 -9.39
N GLY A 94 -19.70 -4.71 -8.60
CA GLY A 94 -20.24 -6.07 -8.58
C GLY A 94 -21.48 -6.20 -7.70
N GLU A 95 -21.87 -7.42 -7.40
CA GLU A 95 -23.01 -7.69 -6.50
C GLU A 95 -22.65 -7.40 -5.03
N VAL A 96 -21.50 -7.89 -4.58
CA VAL A 96 -21.02 -7.82 -3.19
C VAL A 96 -19.72 -7.06 -3.06
N ASP A 97 -19.05 -6.76 -4.17
CA ASP A 97 -17.73 -6.14 -4.23
C ASP A 97 -17.72 -4.90 -5.15
N ALA A 98 -16.67 -4.11 -5.07
CA ALA A 98 -16.44 -2.97 -5.96
C ALA A 98 -14.94 -2.75 -6.13
N ASP A 99 -14.54 -2.21 -7.30
CA ASP A 99 -13.21 -1.66 -7.51
C ASP A 99 -13.29 -0.13 -7.41
N VAL A 100 -12.39 0.44 -6.62
CA VAL A 100 -12.33 1.87 -6.29
C VAL A 100 -10.97 2.42 -6.64
N VAL A 101 -10.92 3.60 -7.19
CA VAL A 101 -9.68 4.31 -7.48
C VAL A 101 -9.61 5.63 -6.70
N HIS A 102 -8.42 5.92 -6.20
CA HIS A 102 -8.07 7.15 -5.51
C HIS A 102 -6.88 7.79 -6.23
N VAL A 103 -7.02 9.07 -6.60
CA VAL A 103 -5.93 9.86 -7.18
C VAL A 103 -5.56 10.94 -6.18
N MET A 104 -4.38 10.81 -5.58
CA MET A 104 -3.83 11.80 -4.66
C MET A 104 -3.02 12.82 -5.46
N GLU A 105 -3.34 14.08 -5.29
CA GLU A 105 -2.80 15.20 -6.05
C GLU A 105 -2.19 16.24 -5.12
N HIS A 106 -1.05 16.80 -5.53
CA HIS A 106 -0.52 18.03 -4.93
C HIS A 106 -1.44 19.20 -5.24
N ALA A 107 -1.54 20.17 -4.34
CA ALA A 107 -2.17 21.43 -4.66
C ALA A 107 -1.55 22.05 -5.91
N PRO A 108 -2.34 22.79 -6.72
CA PRO A 108 -1.83 23.48 -7.90
C PRO A 108 -0.59 24.32 -7.57
N ASP A 109 0.41 24.27 -8.45
CA ASP A 109 1.57 25.17 -8.37
C ASP A 109 1.20 26.62 -8.77
N ALA A 110 2.18 27.51 -8.79
CA ALA A 110 1.97 28.92 -9.13
C ALA A 110 1.41 29.14 -10.55
N HIS A 111 1.52 28.14 -11.41
CA HIS A 111 1.00 28.16 -12.79
C HIS A 111 -0.33 27.39 -12.93
N GLY A 112 -0.90 26.91 -11.81
CA GLY A 112 -2.15 26.14 -11.81
C GLY A 112 -1.98 24.66 -12.19
N ASN A 113 -0.75 24.16 -12.38
CA ASN A 113 -0.54 22.75 -12.73
C ASN A 113 -0.71 21.84 -11.51
N VAL A 114 -1.51 20.80 -11.69
CA VAL A 114 -1.72 19.75 -10.70
C VAL A 114 -0.82 18.57 -11.04
N ARG A 115 -0.16 18.01 -10.00
CA ARG A 115 0.72 16.85 -10.15
C ARG A 115 0.22 15.71 -9.26
N VAL A 116 0.10 14.53 -9.84
CA VAL A 116 -0.29 13.33 -9.09
C VAL A 116 0.86 12.89 -8.19
N ALA A 117 0.58 12.76 -6.89
CA ALA A 117 1.52 12.24 -5.89
C ALA A 117 1.51 10.70 -5.86
N ALA A 118 0.31 10.12 -5.84
CA ALA A 118 0.11 8.67 -5.84
C ALA A 118 -1.26 8.30 -6.40
N THR A 119 -1.38 7.05 -6.83
CA THR A 119 -2.67 6.43 -7.14
C THR A 119 -2.85 5.20 -6.27
N VAL A 120 -4.08 4.95 -5.82
CA VAL A 120 -4.44 3.76 -5.05
C VAL A 120 -5.66 3.13 -5.70
N GLU A 121 -5.54 1.85 -6.02
CA GLU A 121 -6.65 1.03 -6.49
C GLU A 121 -7.00 0.02 -5.40
N GLU A 122 -8.28 -0.11 -5.09
CA GLU A 122 -8.76 -1.04 -4.08
C GLU A 122 -9.85 -1.94 -4.65
N ARG A 123 -9.78 -3.24 -4.34
CA ARG A 123 -10.94 -4.12 -4.36
C ARG A 123 -11.52 -4.22 -2.97
N VAL A 124 -12.78 -3.84 -2.83
CA VAL A 124 -13.49 -3.82 -1.56
C VAL A 124 -14.70 -4.73 -1.59
N GLU A 125 -15.12 -5.22 -0.42
CA GLU A 125 -16.30 -6.05 -0.22
C GLU A 125 -17.24 -5.42 0.81
N HIS A 126 -18.54 -5.52 0.57
CA HIS A 126 -19.56 -5.20 1.56
C HIS A 126 -19.79 -6.43 2.44
N ILE A 127 -19.42 -6.36 3.71
CA ILE A 127 -19.47 -7.50 4.64
C ILE A 127 -20.42 -7.26 5.81
N ALA A 128 -21.11 -8.33 6.22
CA ALA A 128 -21.85 -8.38 7.49
C ALA A 128 -20.85 -8.62 8.64
N LEU A 129 -20.82 -7.74 9.62
CA LEU A 129 -19.83 -7.82 10.72
C LEU A 129 -20.02 -9.06 11.61
N ARG A 130 -21.26 -9.53 11.78
CA ARG A 130 -21.55 -10.70 12.61
C ARG A 130 -21.07 -12.02 11.97
N THR A 131 -21.22 -12.17 10.66
CA THR A 131 -20.91 -13.41 9.93
C THR A 131 -19.61 -13.35 9.17
N GLN A 132 -19.03 -12.16 9.00
CA GLN A 132 -17.86 -11.87 8.15
C GLN A 132 -18.08 -12.22 6.66
N ALA A 133 -19.32 -12.54 6.27
CA ALA A 133 -19.68 -12.88 4.90
C ALA A 133 -19.98 -11.62 4.07
N ALA A 134 -19.57 -11.66 2.81
CA ALA A 134 -19.95 -10.64 1.84
C ALA A 134 -21.44 -10.78 1.47
N PHE A 135 -22.11 -9.65 1.24
CA PHE A 135 -23.50 -9.60 0.82
C PHE A 135 -23.79 -8.38 -0.06
N ALA A 136 -24.94 -8.42 -0.77
CA ALA A 136 -25.29 -7.46 -1.79
C ALA A 136 -25.29 -6.00 -1.30
N TRP A 137 -24.83 -5.10 -2.15
CA TRP A 137 -24.91 -3.67 -1.91
C TRP A 137 -26.37 -3.19 -1.77
N PRO A 138 -26.69 -2.29 -0.86
CA PRO A 138 -28.01 -1.70 -0.78
C PRO A 138 -28.44 -1.01 -2.08
N GLN A 139 -29.72 -1.12 -2.43
CA GLN A 139 -30.25 -0.53 -3.67
C GLN A 139 -29.97 0.97 -3.80
N ARG A 140 -29.99 1.72 -2.68
CA ARG A 140 -29.67 3.15 -2.67
C ARG A 140 -28.23 3.41 -3.17
N LEU A 141 -27.24 2.61 -2.74
CA LEU A 141 -25.86 2.71 -3.19
C LEU A 141 -25.78 2.39 -4.69
N ARG A 142 -26.38 1.27 -5.12
CA ARG A 142 -26.38 0.87 -6.54
C ARG A 142 -26.93 1.97 -7.45
N LYS A 143 -27.95 2.72 -6.99
CA LYS A 143 -28.54 3.85 -7.72
C LYS A 143 -27.66 5.11 -7.71
N ALA A 144 -26.90 5.31 -6.65
CA ALA A 144 -26.04 6.49 -6.47
C ALA A 144 -24.70 6.37 -7.23
N VAL A 145 -24.16 5.15 -7.38
CA VAL A 145 -22.87 4.92 -8.04
C VAL A 145 -22.93 5.35 -9.51
N ARG A 146 -21.91 6.12 -9.90
CA ARG A 146 -21.57 6.43 -11.30
C ARG A 146 -20.18 5.89 -11.53
N ILE A 147 -20.03 4.98 -12.48
CA ILE A 147 -18.74 4.38 -12.84
C ILE A 147 -17.86 5.45 -13.49
N VAL A 148 -16.61 5.54 -13.01
CA VAL A 148 -15.60 6.42 -13.59
C VAL A 148 -14.67 5.64 -14.50
N ASP A 149 -14.18 6.30 -15.54
CA ASP A 149 -13.03 5.82 -16.29
C ASP A 149 -11.74 6.27 -15.58
N ALA A 150 -10.94 5.30 -15.20
CA ALA A 150 -9.64 5.50 -14.57
C ALA A 150 -8.47 5.47 -15.58
N GLY A 151 -8.73 5.54 -16.87
CA GLY A 151 -7.80 5.32 -17.98
C GLY A 151 -6.35 5.74 -17.70
N GLY A 152 -5.42 4.81 -17.79
CA GLY A 152 -3.97 5.04 -17.54
C GLY A 152 -3.56 5.17 -16.06
N ILE A 153 -4.49 4.99 -15.13
CA ILE A 153 -4.21 4.87 -13.69
C ILE A 153 -4.06 3.39 -13.38
N GLY A 154 -2.98 3.00 -12.69
CA GLY A 154 -2.81 1.62 -12.26
C GLY A 154 -1.36 1.20 -12.09
N ALA A 155 -1.17 -0.07 -11.69
CA ALA A 155 0.14 -0.68 -11.52
C ALA A 155 0.93 -0.70 -12.84
N ARG A 156 2.23 -0.41 -12.76
CA ARG A 156 3.10 -0.26 -13.93
C ARG A 156 3.92 -1.51 -14.26
N GLY A 157 3.87 -2.53 -13.45
CA GLY A 157 4.66 -3.74 -13.68
C GLY A 157 4.90 -4.61 -12.47
N LEU A 158 3.98 -4.61 -11.52
CA LEU A 158 4.03 -5.59 -10.44
C LEU A 158 3.91 -6.99 -11.04
N PRO A 159 4.78 -7.94 -10.66
CA PRO A 159 4.64 -9.31 -11.10
C PRO A 159 3.31 -9.89 -10.62
N GLY A 160 2.66 -10.67 -11.48
CA GLY A 160 1.59 -11.55 -11.07
C GLY A 160 2.20 -12.66 -10.21
N ILE A 161 1.76 -12.80 -8.98
CA ILE A 161 2.16 -13.92 -8.13
C ILE A 161 0.92 -14.72 -7.78
N ASP A 162 0.85 -15.95 -8.25
CA ASP A 162 -0.24 -16.85 -7.95
C ASP A 162 -0.19 -17.39 -6.51
N ALA A 163 0.99 -17.36 -5.87
CA ALA A 163 1.22 -17.89 -4.53
C ALA A 163 0.94 -16.87 -3.42
N PHE A 164 -0.25 -16.27 -3.42
CA PHE A 164 -0.69 -15.45 -2.30
C PHE A 164 -1.33 -16.32 -1.20
N GLY A 165 -0.87 -16.13 0.03
CA GLY A 165 -1.44 -16.78 1.21
C GLY A 165 -0.74 -18.05 1.66
N PRO A 166 0.59 -18.22 1.41
CA PRO A 166 1.32 -19.33 1.97
C PRO A 166 1.27 -19.29 3.49
N ASP A 167 1.16 -20.44 4.13
CA ASP A 167 1.34 -20.53 5.56
C ASP A 167 2.80 -20.27 5.96
N ARG A 168 3.06 -20.18 7.25
CA ARG A 168 4.38 -19.88 7.79
C ARG A 168 5.44 -20.89 7.34
N ASP A 169 5.12 -22.18 7.33
CA ASP A 169 6.08 -23.21 6.98
C ASP A 169 6.43 -23.18 5.49
N ALA A 170 5.45 -22.90 4.64
CA ALA A 170 5.68 -22.67 3.22
C ALA A 170 6.58 -21.44 2.97
N VAL A 171 6.37 -20.34 3.69
CA VAL A 171 7.22 -19.13 3.59
C VAL A 171 8.66 -19.42 4.00
N ILE A 172 8.86 -20.22 5.06
CA ILE A 172 10.19 -20.66 5.50
C ILE A 172 10.82 -21.57 4.43
N ALA A 173 10.07 -22.52 3.91
CA ALA A 173 10.54 -23.44 2.88
C ALA A 173 10.94 -22.73 1.56
N MET A 174 10.29 -21.62 1.23
CA MET A 174 10.69 -20.77 0.10
C MET A 174 12.04 -20.08 0.31
N GLY A 175 12.59 -20.05 1.52
CA GLY A 175 13.86 -19.38 1.84
C GLY A 175 13.72 -17.88 2.09
N ALA A 176 12.54 -17.39 2.41
CA ALA A 176 12.33 -15.98 2.82
C ALA A 176 13.06 -15.69 4.14
N ASP A 177 13.49 -14.45 4.33
CA ASP A 177 14.14 -13.99 5.56
C ASP A 177 13.09 -13.40 6.51
N ARG A 178 13.13 -13.81 7.79
CA ARG A 178 12.34 -13.13 8.82
C ARG A 178 12.97 -11.77 9.13
N VAL A 179 12.27 -10.71 8.75
CA VAL A 179 12.75 -9.33 8.86
C VAL A 179 12.06 -8.53 9.96
N GLY A 180 10.92 -9.01 10.47
CA GLY A 180 10.17 -8.34 11.52
C GLY A 180 9.36 -9.30 12.37
N ALA A 181 9.02 -8.87 13.57
CA ALA A 181 8.09 -9.57 14.46
C ALA A 181 7.48 -8.59 15.47
N GLY A 182 6.32 -8.91 15.97
CA GLY A 182 5.66 -8.08 16.98
C GLY A 182 4.26 -8.54 17.32
N VAL A 183 3.51 -7.64 17.93
CA VAL A 183 2.10 -7.82 18.26
C VAL A 183 1.30 -6.65 17.71
N PHE A 184 0.16 -6.90 17.08
CA PHE A 184 -0.73 -5.85 16.62
C PHE A 184 -1.34 -5.08 17.79
N ARG A 185 -1.29 -3.75 17.74
CA ARG A 185 -1.81 -2.86 18.77
C ARG A 185 -3.26 -2.47 18.48
N ALA A 186 -4.01 -2.08 19.51
CA ALA A 186 -5.39 -1.57 19.35
C ALA A 186 -5.46 -0.35 18.43
N SER A 187 -4.44 0.54 18.45
CA SER A 187 -4.35 1.71 17.58
C SER A 187 -4.19 1.39 16.08
N GLU A 188 -3.89 0.15 15.73
CA GLU A 188 -3.72 -0.32 14.35
C GLU A 188 -5.01 -0.85 13.73
N ALA A 189 -6.05 -1.01 14.56
CA ALA A 189 -7.34 -1.54 14.14
C ALA A 189 -8.34 -0.44 13.74
N ASP A 190 -9.32 -0.85 12.95
CA ASP A 190 -10.54 -0.07 12.70
C ASP A 190 -11.52 -0.16 13.89
N ALA A 191 -12.68 0.47 13.75
CA ALA A 191 -13.74 0.48 14.77
C ALA A 191 -14.32 -0.91 15.06
N PHE A 192 -13.98 -1.94 14.29
CA PHE A 192 -14.49 -3.31 14.42
C PHE A 192 -13.41 -4.29 14.89
N GLY A 193 -12.23 -3.80 15.21
CA GLY A 193 -11.11 -4.61 15.65
C GLY A 193 -10.34 -5.31 14.52
N HIS A 194 -10.51 -4.91 13.26
CA HIS A 194 -9.73 -5.45 12.17
C HIS A 194 -8.50 -4.58 11.92
N ILE A 195 -7.34 -5.20 11.79
CA ILE A 195 -6.10 -4.47 11.46
C ILE A 195 -6.24 -3.83 10.07
N ARG A 196 -5.96 -2.53 10.01
CA ARG A 196 -6.12 -1.72 8.79
C ARG A 196 -5.00 -2.00 7.77
N PRO A 197 -5.27 -1.88 6.45
CA PRO A 197 -4.24 -1.95 5.40
C PRO A 197 -3.05 -1.03 5.68
N THR A 198 -3.27 0.23 6.07
CA THR A 198 -2.19 1.17 6.42
C THR A 198 -1.26 0.62 7.50
N SER A 199 -1.77 -0.16 8.46
CA SER A 199 -0.96 -0.77 9.52
C SER A 199 -0.11 -1.92 8.98
N LEU A 200 -0.64 -2.74 8.08
CA LEU A 200 0.12 -3.81 7.42
C LEU A 200 1.28 -3.23 6.58
N PHE A 201 1.03 -2.16 5.81
CA PHE A 201 2.08 -1.39 5.13
C PHE A 201 3.12 -0.85 6.11
N GLY A 202 2.67 -0.32 7.24
CA GLY A 202 3.56 0.18 8.30
C GLY A 202 4.49 -0.90 8.83
N ARG A 203 3.98 -2.12 9.06
CA ARG A 203 4.79 -3.25 9.55
C ARG A 203 5.85 -3.67 8.54
N CYS A 204 5.55 -3.64 7.24
CA CYS A 204 6.57 -3.85 6.21
C CYS A 204 7.60 -2.71 6.20
N SER A 205 7.16 -1.45 6.25
CA SER A 205 8.06 -0.29 6.27
C SER A 205 9.02 -0.30 7.46
N GLU A 206 8.54 -0.67 8.65
CA GLU A 206 9.36 -0.79 9.87
C GLU A 206 10.39 -1.94 9.79
N SER A 207 10.11 -2.96 8.97
CA SER A 207 10.89 -4.21 8.93
C SER A 207 11.90 -4.27 7.78
N VAL A 208 11.64 -3.55 6.68
CA VAL A 208 12.43 -3.67 5.44
C VAL A 208 13.92 -3.35 5.62
N GLY A 209 14.26 -2.52 6.60
CA GLY A 209 15.65 -2.22 6.98
C GLY A 209 16.47 -3.44 7.42
N HIS A 210 15.81 -4.52 7.83
CA HIS A 210 16.46 -5.80 8.18
C HIS A 210 16.64 -6.73 6.97
N PHE A 211 16.05 -6.42 5.81
CA PHE A 211 16.12 -7.24 4.61
C PHE A 211 17.41 -6.98 3.80
N ARG A 212 18.55 -7.47 4.32
CA ARG A 212 19.88 -7.25 3.72
C ARG A 212 20.03 -7.83 2.32
N LYS A 213 19.46 -9.01 2.06
CA LYS A 213 19.52 -9.66 0.74
C LYS A 213 18.86 -8.81 -0.35
N GLY A 214 17.83 -8.06 -0.02
CA GLY A 214 17.12 -7.19 -0.96
C GLY A 214 17.81 -5.85 -1.25
N PHE A 215 18.64 -5.36 -0.31
CA PHE A 215 19.26 -4.04 -0.40
C PHE A 215 20.73 -4.04 0.07
N PRO A 216 21.61 -4.86 -0.53
CA PRO A 216 23.00 -4.96 -0.09
C PRO A 216 23.77 -3.64 -0.22
N GLU A 217 23.41 -2.78 -1.18
CA GLU A 217 24.07 -1.49 -1.41
C GLU A 217 23.86 -0.51 -0.24
N THR A 218 22.66 -0.50 0.33
CA THR A 218 22.33 0.41 1.43
C THR A 218 22.97 -0.05 2.74
N HIS A 219 23.15 -1.35 2.92
CA HIS A 219 23.85 -1.92 4.08
C HIS A 219 25.37 -1.70 4.01
N ALA A 220 25.96 -1.77 2.82
CA ALA A 220 27.38 -1.47 2.63
C ALA A 220 27.69 0.01 2.92
N ALA A 221 26.72 0.90 2.73
CA ALA A 221 26.82 2.34 3.00
C ALA A 221 26.42 2.75 4.44
N GLY A 222 26.22 1.81 5.36
CA GLY A 222 25.87 2.11 6.76
C GLY A 222 24.37 2.10 7.07
N GLY A 223 23.58 1.41 6.27
CA GLY A 223 22.11 1.26 6.43
C GLY A 223 21.30 2.04 5.41
N LEU A 224 19.97 1.89 5.45
CA LEU A 224 19.03 2.61 4.56
C LEU A 224 19.13 4.13 4.71
N SER A 225 19.65 4.61 5.82
CA SER A 225 19.87 6.01 6.16
C SER A 225 21.36 6.38 6.28
N GLY A 226 22.25 5.67 5.54
CA GLY A 226 23.70 5.79 5.66
C GLY A 226 24.22 7.22 5.74
N HIS A 227 24.68 7.59 6.93
CA HIS A 227 25.35 8.86 7.23
C HIS A 227 26.86 8.79 6.95
N GLY A 228 27.27 7.92 6.02
CA GLY A 228 28.67 7.82 5.58
C GLY A 228 28.95 8.71 4.37
N ALA A 229 30.14 9.27 4.29
CA ALA A 229 30.58 10.26 3.31
C ALA A 229 30.63 9.80 1.84
N ALA A 230 30.16 8.60 1.51
CA ALA A 230 30.07 8.10 0.14
C ALA A 230 28.61 7.82 -0.22
N ALA A 231 28.11 8.49 -1.25
CA ALA A 231 26.81 8.37 -1.89
C ALA A 231 25.60 8.22 -0.95
N ARG A 232 24.84 9.30 -0.77
CA ARG A 232 23.56 9.27 -0.07
C ARG A 232 22.53 8.50 -0.89
N VAL A 233 22.46 7.19 -0.67
CA VAL A 233 21.49 6.33 -1.34
C VAL A 233 20.50 5.75 -0.33
N SER A 234 19.25 5.56 -0.76
CA SER A 234 18.23 4.89 0.04
C SER A 234 17.37 3.97 -0.83
N GLY A 235 16.81 2.93 -0.20
CA GLY A 235 15.75 2.16 -0.81
C GLY A 235 14.50 3.02 -1.01
N VAL A 236 13.88 2.92 -2.19
CA VAL A 236 12.62 3.60 -2.49
C VAL A 236 11.60 2.62 -3.00
N LEU A 237 10.37 2.79 -2.58
CA LEU A 237 9.23 2.04 -3.06
C LEU A 237 8.59 2.77 -4.23
N LEU A 238 8.36 2.07 -5.34
CA LEU A 238 7.72 2.61 -6.54
C LEU A 238 6.25 2.22 -6.62
N GLU A 239 5.95 0.98 -6.30
CA GLU A 239 4.58 0.45 -6.25
C GLU A 239 4.53 -0.78 -5.33
N MET A 240 3.36 -1.02 -4.74
CA MET A 240 3.12 -2.18 -3.88
C MET A 240 1.66 -2.62 -3.96
N ARG A 241 1.45 -3.93 -4.07
CA ARG A 241 0.14 -4.58 -4.01
C ARG A 241 0.04 -5.37 -2.71
N LEU A 242 -1.05 -5.20 -1.99
CA LEU A 242 -1.43 -5.95 -0.80
C LEU A 242 -2.62 -6.86 -1.14
N VAL A 243 -2.55 -8.12 -0.76
CA VAL A 243 -3.69 -9.05 -0.71
C VAL A 243 -3.87 -9.52 0.73
N ARG A 244 -5.07 -9.40 1.26
CA ARG A 244 -5.43 -9.88 2.61
C ARG A 244 -5.97 -11.30 2.52
N HIS A 245 -5.53 -12.15 3.45
CA HIS A 245 -5.95 -13.56 3.54
C HIS A 245 -6.84 -13.79 4.76
N ALA A 246 -6.25 -13.85 5.95
CA ALA A 246 -6.98 -14.02 7.19
C ALA A 246 -7.19 -12.68 7.92
N PRO A 247 -8.25 -12.55 8.73
CA PRO A 247 -8.42 -11.39 9.60
C PRO A 247 -7.30 -11.32 10.64
N ALA A 248 -6.64 -10.16 10.71
CA ALA A 248 -5.73 -9.83 11.80
C ALA A 248 -6.45 -8.95 12.80
N ALA A 249 -6.16 -9.13 14.10
CA ALA A 249 -6.80 -8.41 15.21
C ALA A 249 -5.75 -7.95 16.24
N PRO A 250 -6.04 -6.93 17.06
CA PRO A 250 -5.19 -6.53 18.18
C PRO A 250 -4.89 -7.69 19.12
N GLY A 251 -3.66 -7.71 19.65
CA GLY A 251 -3.17 -8.78 20.52
C GLY A 251 -2.66 -10.03 19.80
N ARG A 252 -2.89 -10.16 18.48
CA ARG A 252 -2.28 -11.25 17.69
C ARG A 252 -0.82 -10.95 17.42
N ALA A 253 0.03 -11.94 17.59
CA ALA A 253 1.42 -11.87 17.19
C ALA A 253 1.55 -11.94 15.65
N PHE A 254 2.61 -11.36 15.11
CA PHE A 254 2.93 -11.46 13.70
C PHE A 254 4.44 -11.59 13.48
N GLU A 255 4.80 -12.21 12.38
CA GLU A 255 6.14 -12.17 11.78
C GLU A 255 6.03 -11.59 10.37
N VAL A 256 7.04 -10.82 9.97
CA VAL A 256 7.21 -10.33 8.59
C VAL A 256 8.36 -11.10 7.95
N TRP A 257 8.07 -11.77 6.85
CA TRP A 257 9.02 -12.54 6.05
C TRP A 257 9.17 -11.90 4.69
N SER A 258 10.39 -11.73 4.20
CA SER A 258 10.68 -11.03 2.94
C SER A 258 11.57 -11.86 2.05
N GLY A 259 11.30 -11.76 0.75
CA GLY A 259 12.07 -12.43 -0.29
C GLY A 259 12.26 -11.55 -1.53
N LEU A 260 13.33 -11.82 -2.26
CA LEU A 260 13.62 -11.20 -3.54
C LEU A 260 13.05 -12.08 -4.66
N LEU A 261 12.15 -11.54 -5.48
CA LEU A 261 11.52 -12.25 -6.59
C LEU A 261 12.25 -12.04 -7.91
N GLU A 262 12.76 -10.83 -8.12
CA GLU A 262 13.47 -10.45 -9.33
C GLU A 262 14.45 -9.32 -9.05
N ALA A 263 15.60 -9.32 -9.74
CA ALA A 263 16.56 -8.23 -9.73
C ALA A 263 16.85 -7.76 -11.15
N ARG A 264 16.55 -6.52 -11.44
CA ARG A 264 16.87 -5.77 -12.67
C ARG A 264 17.92 -4.71 -12.37
N ALA A 265 18.47 -4.10 -13.40
CA ALA A 265 19.55 -3.13 -13.24
C ALA A 265 19.19 -1.95 -12.32
N ALA A 266 17.96 -1.43 -12.36
CA ALA A 266 17.53 -0.26 -11.58
C ALA A 266 16.41 -0.57 -10.57
N THR A 267 15.74 -1.71 -10.70
CA THR A 267 14.60 -2.09 -9.87
C THR A 267 14.72 -3.53 -9.42
N ARG A 268 13.95 -3.86 -8.38
CA ARG A 268 13.81 -5.20 -7.84
C ARG A 268 12.39 -5.44 -7.40
N ASN A 269 11.91 -6.66 -7.58
CA ASN A 269 10.62 -7.08 -7.10
C ASN A 269 10.81 -7.89 -5.82
N LEU A 270 10.03 -7.51 -4.80
CA LEU A 270 10.08 -8.07 -3.46
C LEU A 270 8.73 -8.70 -3.13
N VAL A 271 8.76 -9.74 -2.30
CA VAL A 271 7.56 -10.23 -1.63
C VAL A 271 7.72 -10.07 -0.13
N HIS A 272 6.61 -9.76 0.53
CA HIS A 272 6.51 -9.72 1.99
C HIS A 272 5.28 -10.52 2.40
N HIS A 273 5.44 -11.43 3.36
CA HIS A 273 4.35 -12.18 3.98
C HIS A 273 4.26 -11.79 5.46
N ILE A 274 3.05 -11.47 5.91
CA ILE A 274 2.76 -11.24 7.33
C ILE A 274 1.99 -12.46 7.80
N VAL A 275 2.60 -13.25 8.68
CA VAL A 275 2.06 -14.52 9.16
C VAL A 275 1.91 -14.51 10.67
N ASP A 276 0.99 -15.34 11.16
CA ASP A 276 0.82 -15.62 12.57
C ASP A 276 1.82 -16.68 13.00
N PRO A 277 2.76 -16.40 13.92
CA PRO A 277 3.73 -17.39 14.38
C PRO A 277 3.13 -18.54 15.19
N VAL A 278 1.88 -18.38 15.69
CA VAL A 278 1.22 -19.37 16.55
C VAL A 278 0.39 -20.35 15.71
N SER A 279 -0.46 -19.83 14.81
CA SER A 279 -1.33 -20.68 13.99
C SER A 279 -0.73 -21.01 12.61
N GLY A 280 0.35 -20.35 12.21
CA GLY A 280 0.91 -20.45 10.86
C GLY A 280 0.13 -19.69 9.78
N ALA A 281 -1.07 -19.18 10.07
CA ALA A 281 -1.93 -18.56 9.07
C ALA A 281 -1.33 -17.27 8.49
N SER A 282 -1.48 -17.08 7.18
CA SER A 282 -1.13 -15.81 6.53
C SER A 282 -2.19 -14.75 6.79
N PHE A 283 -1.80 -13.61 7.31
CA PHE A 283 -2.66 -12.42 7.40
C PHE A 283 -2.72 -11.66 6.08
N ALA A 284 -1.56 -11.49 5.44
CA ALA A 284 -1.44 -10.74 4.20
C ALA A 284 -0.16 -11.09 3.45
N SER A 285 -0.21 -10.92 2.13
CA SER A 285 0.96 -10.93 1.26
C SER A 285 1.05 -9.62 0.50
N MET A 286 2.27 -9.15 0.27
CA MET A 286 2.54 -7.93 -0.50
C MET A 286 3.62 -8.19 -1.52
N VAL A 287 3.43 -7.64 -2.72
CA VAL A 287 4.44 -7.61 -3.77
C VAL A 287 4.80 -6.17 -4.04
N ALA A 288 6.08 -5.89 -4.11
CA ALA A 288 6.59 -4.54 -4.25
C ALA A 288 7.60 -4.43 -5.40
N THR A 289 7.54 -3.34 -6.15
CA THR A 289 8.63 -2.88 -7.00
C THR A 289 9.38 -1.78 -6.28
N SER A 290 10.65 -2.01 -6.02
CA SER A 290 11.54 -1.09 -5.31
C SER A 290 12.80 -0.81 -6.13
N GLY A 291 13.53 0.22 -5.75
CA GLY A 291 14.83 0.57 -6.31
C GLY A 291 15.74 1.20 -5.27
N VAL A 292 16.92 1.57 -5.68
CA VAL A 292 17.83 2.42 -4.89
C VAL A 292 17.88 3.79 -5.54
N MET A 293 17.68 4.82 -4.76
CA MET A 293 17.67 6.21 -5.22
C MET A 293 18.89 6.97 -4.69
N ASP A 294 19.55 7.72 -5.55
CA ASP A 294 20.47 8.78 -5.17
C ASP A 294 19.65 9.96 -4.64
N LEU A 295 19.81 10.27 -3.37
CA LEU A 295 19.00 11.27 -2.66
C LEU A 295 19.36 12.72 -3.07
N GLU A 296 20.54 12.96 -3.62
CA GLU A 296 20.94 14.27 -4.13
C GLU A 296 20.40 14.50 -5.54
N ARG A 297 20.61 13.52 -6.44
CA ARG A 297 20.17 13.60 -7.83
C ARG A 297 18.72 13.26 -8.07
N ARG A 298 18.07 12.65 -7.07
CA ARG A 298 16.67 12.16 -7.14
C ARG A 298 16.41 11.24 -8.34
N ARG A 299 17.33 10.32 -8.57
CA ARG A 299 17.28 9.34 -9.66
C ARG A 299 17.62 7.95 -9.17
N LEU A 300 17.00 6.95 -9.79
CA LEU A 300 17.33 5.55 -9.52
C LEU A 300 18.78 5.28 -9.88
N VAL A 301 19.49 4.61 -8.99
CA VAL A 301 20.86 4.13 -9.20
C VAL A 301 20.80 2.76 -9.86
N LYS A 302 21.54 2.57 -10.93
CA LYS A 302 21.71 1.24 -11.52
C LYS A 302 22.76 0.46 -10.72
N SER A 303 22.44 -0.77 -10.37
CA SER A 303 23.40 -1.71 -9.79
C SER A 303 24.54 -1.96 -10.79
N THR A 304 25.77 -2.09 -10.28
CA THR A 304 26.90 -2.56 -11.10
C THR A 304 26.63 -4.02 -11.52
N PRO A 305 27.30 -4.54 -12.59
CA PRO A 305 27.13 -5.93 -13.01
C PRO A 305 27.35 -6.93 -11.87
N ASP A 306 28.41 -6.74 -11.06
CA ASP A 306 28.72 -7.60 -9.93
C ASP A 306 27.67 -7.51 -8.80
N ALA A 307 27.14 -6.31 -8.53
CA ALA A 307 26.08 -6.12 -7.53
C ALA A 307 24.78 -6.77 -8.00
N LEU A 308 24.45 -6.63 -9.28
CA LEU A 308 23.27 -7.25 -9.88
C LEU A 308 23.37 -8.78 -9.85
N GLU A 309 24.54 -9.34 -10.13
CA GLU A 309 24.74 -10.79 -10.03
C GLU A 309 24.62 -11.30 -8.58
N ARG A 310 25.15 -10.56 -7.59
CA ARG A 310 24.93 -10.88 -6.18
C ARG A 310 23.46 -10.84 -5.80
N LEU A 311 22.71 -9.85 -6.26
CA LEU A 311 21.27 -9.77 -6.04
C LEU A 311 20.54 -10.98 -6.66
N ARG A 312 20.87 -11.34 -7.89
CA ARG A 312 20.24 -12.47 -8.61
C ARG A 312 20.43 -13.80 -7.90
N ARG A 313 21.57 -14.01 -7.21
CA ARG A 313 21.81 -15.22 -6.39
C ARG A 313 20.89 -15.30 -5.17
N ASN A 314 20.31 -14.18 -4.73
CA ASN A 314 19.37 -14.11 -3.60
C ASN A 314 17.90 -14.19 -4.04
N VAL A 315 17.63 -14.30 -5.35
CA VAL A 315 16.26 -14.48 -5.86
C VAL A 315 15.74 -15.84 -5.38
N LEU A 316 14.52 -15.84 -4.84
CA LEU A 316 13.88 -17.06 -4.35
C LEU A 316 13.62 -18.02 -5.51
N PRO A 317 14.05 -19.30 -5.42
CA PRO A 317 13.80 -20.27 -6.47
C PRO A 317 12.30 -20.61 -6.57
N GLY A 318 11.79 -20.73 -7.80
CA GLY A 318 10.42 -21.18 -8.05
C GLY A 318 9.34 -20.11 -7.98
N LEU A 319 9.68 -18.86 -7.69
CA LEU A 319 8.78 -17.70 -7.79
C LEU A 319 9.14 -16.89 -9.05
N THR A 320 9.14 -17.54 -10.20
CA THR A 320 9.19 -16.83 -11.48
C THR A 320 7.82 -16.25 -11.79
N ALA A 321 7.79 -14.96 -12.09
CA ALA A 321 6.63 -14.27 -12.61
C ALA A 321 6.14 -14.90 -13.92
#